data_f23890a41828f22d8caf8051a41773ef
#
_entry.id   f23890a41828f22d8caf8051a41773ef
#
_cell.length_a   1.000
_cell.length_b   1.000
_cell.length_c   1.000
_cell.angle_alpha   90.00
_cell.angle_beta   90.00
_cell.angle_gamma   90.00
#
_symmetry.space_group_name_H-M   'P 1'
#
loop_
_entity.id
_entity.type
_entity.pdbx_description
1 polymer ?
#
loop_
_entity_poly.entity_id
_entity_poly.type
_entity_poly.pdbx_seq_one_letter_code
_entity_poly.pdbx_strand_id
1 'polypeptide(L)'
;MAKVLLLDGNSLTYRAFFALPTDMETADGQVTNAVFGFTSMLLNLIKDQRPDAVVVAFDRPEPTFRHEMLPEYKAQREATPDLLIQQFGLVREVLEALNIPSVEMVGFEADDLLATMAVRVSDNKDEAIIVTGDRDIYQMVKDPYIRVLYNRRGVSDYALYDEDGILDRTGVAPSLYPQYAALRGDPSDNLPGVPGVGEKTAAKLI
;
A
#
# COMPACT_ATOMS: atom_id res chain seq x y z
N MET A 1 -12.95 -6.28 20.22
CA MET A 1 -12.65 -5.72 18.89
C MET A 1 -11.28 -6.22 18.53
N ALA A 2 -11.19 -7.15 17.60
CA ALA A 2 -9.91 -7.64 17.12
C ALA A 2 -9.24 -6.57 16.21
N LYS A 3 -7.91 -6.61 16.15
CA LYS A 3 -7.12 -5.71 15.30
C LYS A 3 -6.46 -6.51 14.20
N VAL A 4 -6.74 -6.17 12.96
CA VAL A 4 -6.18 -6.83 11.77
C VAL A 4 -5.24 -5.87 11.03
N LEU A 5 -4.00 -6.28 10.81
CA LEU A 5 -3.07 -5.58 9.94
C LEU A 5 -3.19 -6.11 8.51
N LEU A 6 -3.44 -5.21 7.57
CA LEU A 6 -3.54 -5.48 6.15
C LEU A 6 -2.40 -4.77 5.44
N LEU A 7 -1.39 -5.50 4.97
CA LEU A 7 -0.16 -4.95 4.42
C LEU A 7 -0.15 -5.00 2.89
N ASP A 8 0.23 -3.91 2.27
CA ASP A 8 0.58 -3.83 0.86
C ASP A 8 2.00 -4.38 0.66
N GLY A 9 2.07 -5.64 0.19
CA GLY A 9 3.33 -6.36 0.04
C GLY A 9 4.24 -5.73 -1.02
N ASN A 10 3.66 -5.24 -2.13
CA ASN A 10 4.42 -4.58 -3.19
C ASN A 10 5.00 -3.26 -2.70
N SER A 11 4.16 -2.37 -2.16
CA SER A 11 4.57 -1.06 -1.66
C SER A 11 5.68 -1.17 -0.62
N LEU A 12 5.55 -2.09 0.35
CA LEU A 12 6.54 -2.28 1.39
C LEU A 12 7.85 -2.88 0.85
N THR A 13 7.78 -3.82 -0.11
CA THR A 13 8.97 -4.44 -0.73
C THR A 13 9.73 -3.42 -1.58
N TYR A 14 9.03 -2.63 -2.40
CA TYR A 14 9.61 -1.52 -3.14
C TYR A 14 10.26 -0.50 -2.21
N ARG A 15 9.58 -0.12 -1.15
CA ARG A 15 10.08 0.82 -0.15
C ARG A 15 11.38 0.32 0.49
N ALA A 16 11.43 -0.94 0.86
CA ALA A 16 12.61 -1.57 1.44
C ALA A 16 13.79 -1.56 0.45
N PHE A 17 13.54 -1.94 -0.80
CA PHE A 17 14.55 -1.99 -1.85
C PHE A 17 15.22 -0.63 -2.08
N PHE A 18 14.42 0.45 -2.22
CA PHE A 18 14.95 1.78 -2.50
C PHE A 18 15.46 2.53 -1.26
N ALA A 19 15.14 2.05 -0.06
CA ALA A 19 15.61 2.67 1.19
C ALA A 19 16.95 2.10 1.68
N LEU A 20 17.33 0.90 1.24
CA LEU A 20 18.51 0.19 1.70
C LEU A 20 19.49 -0.06 0.53
N PRO A 21 20.80 -0.11 0.82
CA PRO A 21 21.81 -0.30 -0.22
C PRO A 21 21.73 -1.70 -0.82
N THR A 22 22.00 -1.81 -2.12
CA THR A 22 21.95 -3.07 -2.88
C THR A 22 23.20 -3.93 -2.75
N ASP A 23 24.21 -3.52 -1.99
CA ASP A 23 25.37 -4.30 -1.59
C ASP A 23 25.10 -5.23 -0.39
N MET A 24 23.89 -5.22 0.13
CA MET A 24 23.42 -6.21 1.10
C MET A 24 23.13 -7.52 0.39
N GLU A 25 24.07 -8.48 0.48
CA GLU A 25 23.98 -9.75 -0.21
C GLU A 25 24.36 -10.94 0.67
N THR A 26 23.94 -12.13 0.28
CA THR A 26 24.41 -13.39 0.88
C THR A 26 25.84 -13.70 0.47
N ALA A 27 26.47 -14.71 1.10
CA ALA A 27 27.81 -15.18 0.71
C ALA A 27 27.88 -15.65 -0.76
N ASP A 28 26.77 -16.05 -1.33
CA ASP A 28 26.65 -16.50 -2.73
C ASP A 28 26.28 -15.36 -3.71
N GLY A 29 26.26 -14.11 -3.23
CA GLY A 29 26.03 -12.92 -4.07
C GLY A 29 24.55 -12.62 -4.35
N GLN A 30 23.60 -13.22 -3.64
CA GLN A 30 22.19 -12.89 -3.78
C GLN A 30 21.86 -11.61 -3.02
N VAL A 31 21.36 -10.58 -3.70
CA VAL A 31 20.92 -9.32 -3.08
C VAL A 31 19.70 -9.56 -2.18
N THR A 32 19.71 -9.01 -0.97
CA THR A 32 18.72 -9.26 0.08
C THR A 32 18.20 -8.00 0.76
N ASN A 33 18.54 -6.81 0.29
CA ASN A 33 18.15 -5.55 0.90
C ASN A 33 16.62 -5.38 1.04
N ALA A 34 15.85 -5.76 0.02
CA ALA A 34 14.38 -5.69 0.08
C ALA A 34 13.80 -6.68 1.08
N VAL A 35 14.30 -7.93 1.10
CA VAL A 35 13.86 -8.96 2.07
C VAL A 35 14.16 -8.53 3.49
N PHE A 36 15.38 -8.04 3.74
CA PHE A 36 15.79 -7.55 5.06
C PHE A 36 14.92 -6.38 5.53
N GLY A 37 14.74 -5.40 4.65
CA GLY A 37 13.94 -4.22 4.97
C GLY A 37 12.47 -4.54 5.19
N PHE A 38 11.87 -5.34 4.30
CA PHE A 38 10.48 -5.82 4.44
C PHE A 38 10.29 -6.57 5.76
N THR A 39 11.16 -7.54 6.06
CA THR A 39 11.08 -8.31 7.30
C THR A 39 11.21 -7.43 8.53
N SER A 40 12.15 -6.50 8.51
CA SER A 40 12.34 -5.53 9.60
C SER A 40 11.10 -4.65 9.82
N MET A 41 10.50 -4.17 8.72
CA MET A 41 9.24 -3.39 8.77
C MET A 41 8.10 -4.22 9.35
N LEU A 42 7.92 -5.44 8.85
CA LEU A 42 6.88 -6.37 9.30
C LEU A 42 6.98 -6.65 10.81
N LEU A 43 8.17 -6.99 11.30
CA LEU A 43 8.39 -7.29 12.73
C LEU A 43 8.15 -6.07 13.61
N ASN A 44 8.58 -4.87 13.18
CA ASN A 44 8.31 -3.63 13.90
C ASN A 44 6.82 -3.31 13.93
N LEU A 45 6.11 -3.47 12.81
CA LEU A 45 4.67 -3.27 12.72
C LEU A 45 3.91 -4.21 13.67
N ILE A 46 4.26 -5.49 13.70
CA ILE A 46 3.65 -6.47 14.62
C ILE A 46 3.92 -6.07 16.08
N LYS A 47 5.16 -5.69 16.40
CA LYS A 47 5.55 -5.27 17.76
C LYS A 47 4.80 -4.02 18.22
N ASP A 48 4.69 -3.01 17.34
CA ASP A 48 4.15 -1.70 17.69
C ASP A 48 2.61 -1.70 17.69
N GLN A 49 2.00 -2.35 16.70
CA GLN A 49 0.54 -2.38 16.55
C GLN A 49 -0.11 -3.50 17.36
N ARG A 50 0.63 -4.59 17.68
CA ARG A 50 0.14 -5.76 18.41
C ARG A 50 -1.17 -6.30 17.85
N PRO A 51 -1.22 -6.65 16.55
CA PRO A 51 -2.43 -7.11 15.91
C PRO A 51 -2.78 -8.55 16.35
N ASP A 52 -4.07 -8.87 16.27
CA ASP A 52 -4.57 -10.23 16.44
C ASP A 52 -4.38 -11.09 15.18
N ALA A 53 -4.32 -10.43 14.01
CA ALA A 53 -4.05 -11.08 12.72
C ALA A 53 -3.29 -10.14 11.76
N VAL A 54 -2.52 -10.74 10.84
CA VAL A 54 -1.78 -10.04 9.79
C VAL A 54 -2.06 -10.75 8.47
N VAL A 55 -2.34 -9.97 7.41
CA VAL A 55 -2.48 -10.46 6.03
C VAL A 55 -1.69 -9.55 5.11
N VAL A 56 -0.99 -10.11 4.13
CA VAL A 56 -0.22 -9.36 3.13
C VAL A 56 -0.84 -9.58 1.75
N ALA A 57 -1.20 -8.49 1.06
CA ALA A 57 -1.69 -8.56 -0.32
C ALA A 57 -0.56 -8.23 -1.30
N PHE A 58 -0.53 -8.93 -2.43
CA PHE A 58 0.40 -8.68 -3.52
C PHE A 58 -0.34 -8.47 -4.85
N ASP A 59 0.26 -7.61 -5.69
CA ASP A 59 -0.13 -7.51 -7.09
C ASP A 59 0.34 -8.75 -7.87
N ARG A 60 -0.40 -9.04 -8.92
CA ARG A 60 0.00 -10.00 -9.94
C ARG A 60 0.53 -9.29 -11.18
N PRO A 61 1.39 -9.95 -11.98
CA PRO A 61 1.92 -9.36 -13.21
C PRO A 61 0.89 -9.24 -14.34
N GLU A 62 -0.25 -9.95 -14.24
CA GLU A 62 -1.28 -9.92 -15.25
C GLU A 62 -2.05 -8.59 -15.24
N PRO A 63 -2.53 -8.12 -16.42
CA PRO A 63 -3.35 -6.92 -16.50
C PRO A 63 -4.60 -7.00 -15.62
N THR A 64 -5.01 -5.85 -15.07
CA THR A 64 -6.22 -5.72 -14.26
C THR A 64 -7.35 -5.12 -15.10
N PHE A 65 -8.58 -5.11 -14.57
CA PHE A 65 -9.72 -4.46 -15.23
C PHE A 65 -9.46 -2.96 -15.55
N ARG A 66 -8.55 -2.31 -14.81
CA ARG A 66 -8.17 -0.91 -15.08
C ARG A 66 -7.45 -0.77 -16.42
N HIS A 67 -6.61 -1.72 -16.79
CA HIS A 67 -5.94 -1.74 -18.10
C HIS A 67 -6.92 -2.00 -19.25
N GLU A 68 -8.00 -2.77 -18.99
CA GLU A 68 -9.08 -2.98 -19.98
C GLU A 68 -9.88 -1.70 -20.19
N MET A 69 -10.13 -0.93 -19.12
CA MET A 69 -10.87 0.34 -19.17
C MET A 69 -10.04 1.49 -19.72
N LEU A 70 -8.73 1.53 -19.40
CA LEU A 70 -7.79 2.57 -19.79
C LEU A 70 -6.44 1.94 -20.13
N PRO A 71 -6.15 1.67 -21.41
CA PRO A 71 -4.89 1.04 -21.82
C PRO A 71 -3.62 1.81 -21.42
N GLU A 72 -3.74 3.13 -21.23
CA GLU A 72 -2.65 3.99 -20.79
C GLU A 72 -2.42 3.96 -19.26
N TYR A 73 -3.26 3.24 -18.50
CA TYR A 73 -3.12 3.12 -17.05
C TYR A 73 -1.75 2.55 -16.69
N LYS A 74 -0.99 3.28 -15.89
CA LYS A 74 0.38 2.93 -15.44
C LYS A 74 1.40 2.68 -16.59
N ALA A 75 1.09 3.05 -17.85
CA ALA A 75 1.91 2.73 -19.01
C ALA A 75 3.32 3.38 -18.99
N GLN A 76 3.47 4.49 -18.26
CA GLN A 76 4.78 5.18 -18.13
C GLN A 76 5.62 4.68 -16.95
N ARG A 77 5.13 3.70 -16.16
CA ARG A 77 5.93 3.16 -15.06
C ARG A 77 7.16 2.44 -15.61
N GLU A 78 8.31 2.74 -15.02
CA GLU A 78 9.53 2.01 -15.32
C GLU A 78 9.40 0.54 -14.93
N ALA A 79 10.09 -0.32 -15.66
CA ALA A 79 10.14 -1.74 -15.33
C ALA A 79 10.74 -1.96 -13.93
N THR A 80 10.17 -2.90 -13.20
CA THR A 80 10.71 -3.30 -11.91
C THR A 80 12.15 -3.79 -12.06
N PRO A 81 13.13 -3.29 -11.28
CA PRO A 81 14.50 -3.75 -11.34
C PRO A 81 14.61 -5.27 -11.14
N ASP A 82 15.44 -5.95 -11.95
CA ASP A 82 15.62 -7.40 -11.85
C ASP A 82 16.06 -7.87 -10.46
N LEU A 83 16.92 -7.08 -9.79
CA LEU A 83 17.35 -7.34 -8.42
C LEU A 83 16.19 -7.29 -7.41
N LEU A 84 15.16 -6.52 -7.69
CA LEU A 84 13.96 -6.47 -6.87
C LEU A 84 13.01 -7.63 -7.19
N ILE A 85 12.83 -7.94 -8.49
CA ILE A 85 11.99 -9.07 -8.92
C ILE A 85 12.40 -10.37 -8.23
N GLN A 86 13.72 -10.64 -8.16
CA GLN A 86 14.27 -11.82 -7.52
C GLN A 86 13.95 -11.91 -6.02
N GLN A 87 13.73 -10.79 -5.36
CA GLN A 87 13.48 -10.74 -3.92
C GLN A 87 12.01 -10.93 -3.52
N PHE A 88 11.04 -10.78 -4.44
CA PHE A 88 9.63 -11.04 -4.12
C PHE A 88 9.37 -12.50 -3.69
N GLY A 89 10.06 -13.46 -4.34
CA GLY A 89 10.01 -14.87 -3.94
C GLY A 89 10.47 -15.06 -2.49
N LEU A 90 11.61 -14.47 -2.14
CA LEU A 90 12.18 -14.55 -0.79
C LEU A 90 11.29 -13.87 0.26
N VAL A 91 10.63 -12.76 -0.07
CA VAL A 91 9.65 -12.12 0.82
C VAL A 91 8.49 -13.07 1.12
N ARG A 92 7.99 -13.79 0.09
CA ARG A 92 6.93 -14.79 0.28
C ARG A 92 7.39 -15.97 1.15
N GLU A 93 8.61 -16.45 0.98
CA GLU A 93 9.21 -17.48 1.84
C GLU A 93 9.29 -17.05 3.31
N VAL A 94 9.64 -15.77 3.56
CA VAL A 94 9.63 -15.20 4.92
C VAL A 94 8.22 -15.22 5.51
N LEU A 95 7.20 -14.82 4.74
CA LEU A 95 5.81 -14.84 5.20
C LEU A 95 5.33 -16.25 5.51
N GLU A 96 5.66 -17.21 4.64
CA GLU A 96 5.35 -18.63 4.85
C GLU A 96 6.02 -19.16 6.12
N ALA A 97 7.33 -18.89 6.31
CA ALA A 97 8.07 -19.30 7.50
C ALA A 97 7.50 -18.70 8.80
N LEU A 98 6.92 -17.49 8.73
CA LEU A 98 6.26 -16.82 9.85
C LEU A 98 4.78 -17.23 9.99
N ASN A 99 4.27 -18.11 9.12
CA ASN A 99 2.86 -18.49 9.04
C ASN A 99 1.90 -17.30 8.89
N ILE A 100 2.34 -16.28 8.11
CA ILE A 100 1.54 -15.10 7.78
C ILE A 100 0.92 -15.31 6.39
N PRO A 101 -0.41 -15.29 6.26
CA PRO A 101 -1.08 -15.50 4.98
C PRO A 101 -0.78 -14.34 4.01
N SER A 102 -0.49 -14.71 2.76
CA SER A 102 -0.42 -13.78 1.64
C SER A 102 -1.54 -14.08 0.64
N VAL A 103 -2.08 -13.01 0.03
CA VAL A 103 -3.18 -13.10 -0.94
C VAL A 103 -2.83 -12.32 -2.21
N GLU A 104 -3.28 -12.84 -3.34
CA GLU A 104 -3.22 -12.19 -4.65
C GLU A 104 -4.38 -12.67 -5.52
N MET A 105 -4.81 -11.88 -6.49
CA MET A 105 -5.93 -12.24 -7.36
C MET A 105 -5.72 -11.72 -8.78
N VAL A 106 -5.93 -12.58 -9.77
CA VAL A 106 -5.87 -12.18 -11.19
C VAL A 106 -6.95 -11.15 -11.48
N GLY A 107 -6.61 -10.10 -12.22
CA GLY A 107 -7.53 -9.04 -12.62
C GLY A 107 -7.75 -7.94 -11.59
N PHE A 108 -7.17 -8.06 -10.39
CA PHE A 108 -7.25 -7.08 -9.30
C PHE A 108 -5.87 -6.69 -8.81
N GLU A 109 -5.77 -5.50 -8.24
CA GLU A 109 -4.56 -5.02 -7.57
C GLU A 109 -4.59 -5.34 -6.07
N ALA A 110 -3.43 -5.29 -5.41
CA ALA A 110 -3.33 -5.48 -3.96
C ALA A 110 -4.27 -4.54 -3.19
N ASP A 111 -4.41 -3.29 -3.64
CA ASP A 111 -5.28 -2.29 -3.00
C ASP A 111 -6.76 -2.69 -3.03
N ASP A 112 -7.23 -3.36 -4.10
CA ASP A 112 -8.60 -3.86 -4.18
C ASP A 112 -8.85 -4.94 -3.12
N LEU A 113 -7.86 -5.81 -2.90
CA LEU A 113 -7.93 -6.87 -1.90
C LEU A 113 -7.87 -6.30 -0.48
N LEU A 114 -6.96 -5.34 -0.24
CA LEU A 114 -6.85 -4.64 1.04
C LEU A 114 -8.14 -3.90 1.39
N ALA A 115 -8.71 -3.16 0.44
CA ALA A 115 -9.97 -2.46 0.60
C ALA A 115 -11.13 -3.43 0.91
N THR A 116 -11.23 -4.53 0.16
CA THR A 116 -12.26 -5.57 0.36
C THR A 116 -12.15 -6.20 1.74
N MET A 117 -10.93 -6.54 2.17
CA MET A 117 -10.70 -7.13 3.50
C MET A 117 -11.00 -6.12 4.62
N ALA A 118 -10.58 -4.86 4.47
CA ALA A 118 -10.84 -3.81 5.46
C ALA A 118 -12.34 -3.60 5.69
N VAL A 119 -13.14 -3.58 4.60
CA VAL A 119 -14.60 -3.50 4.71
C VAL A 119 -15.16 -4.69 5.49
N ARG A 120 -14.74 -5.92 5.16
CA ARG A 120 -15.21 -7.12 5.86
C ARG A 120 -14.86 -7.13 7.35
N VAL A 121 -13.64 -6.68 7.69
CA VAL A 121 -13.22 -6.53 9.10
C VAL A 121 -14.11 -5.48 9.80
N SER A 122 -14.33 -4.33 9.17
CA SER A 122 -15.20 -3.27 9.68
C SER A 122 -16.65 -3.70 9.88
N ASP A 123 -17.21 -4.50 8.97
CA ASP A 123 -18.58 -5.03 9.08
C ASP A 123 -18.75 -5.93 10.31
N ASN A 124 -17.69 -6.63 10.70
CA ASN A 124 -17.63 -7.41 11.94
C ASN A 124 -17.40 -6.57 13.20
N LYS A 125 -17.30 -5.25 13.08
CA LYS A 125 -16.97 -4.32 14.18
C LYS A 125 -15.56 -4.53 14.75
N ASP A 126 -14.63 -5.01 13.93
CA ASP A 126 -13.23 -5.13 14.24
C ASP A 126 -12.42 -4.01 13.57
N GLU A 127 -11.20 -3.78 14.04
CA GLU A 127 -10.30 -2.73 13.54
C GLU A 127 -9.42 -3.27 12.42
N ALA A 128 -9.45 -2.63 11.25
CA ALA A 128 -8.50 -2.83 10.16
C ALA A 128 -7.50 -1.67 10.13
N ILE A 129 -6.20 -1.99 10.11
CA ILE A 129 -5.14 -1.03 9.84
C ILE A 129 -4.49 -1.42 8.51
N ILE A 130 -4.69 -0.60 7.48
CA ILE A 130 -4.08 -0.79 6.17
C ILE A 130 -2.70 -0.14 6.19
N VAL A 131 -1.65 -0.90 5.87
CA VAL A 131 -0.26 -0.41 5.83
C VAL A 131 0.19 -0.32 4.38
N THR A 132 0.35 0.88 3.88
CA THR A 132 0.75 1.15 2.48
C THR A 132 1.48 2.47 2.34
N GLY A 133 2.16 2.68 1.23
CA GLY A 133 2.67 3.97 0.77
C GLY A 133 1.79 4.63 -0.29
N ASP A 134 0.64 4.03 -0.64
CA ASP A 134 -0.31 4.57 -1.61
C ASP A 134 -1.34 5.48 -0.92
N ARG A 135 -1.59 6.64 -1.53
CA ARG A 135 -2.56 7.63 -1.03
C ARG A 135 -4.00 7.29 -1.41
N ASP A 136 -4.20 6.50 -2.44
CA ASP A 136 -5.54 6.18 -2.92
C ASP A 136 -6.34 5.37 -1.89
N ILE A 137 -5.62 4.66 -1.01
CA ILE A 137 -6.22 3.95 0.12
C ILE A 137 -6.84 4.88 1.19
N TYR A 138 -6.55 6.19 1.16
CA TYR A 138 -7.14 7.16 2.09
C TYR A 138 -8.67 7.20 2.02
N GLN A 139 -9.25 6.90 0.85
CA GLN A 139 -10.69 6.78 0.68
C GLN A 139 -11.34 5.71 1.56
N MET A 140 -10.54 4.77 2.05
CA MET A 140 -11.02 3.66 2.87
C MET A 140 -11.14 3.99 4.34
N VAL A 141 -10.50 5.09 4.81
CA VAL A 141 -10.51 5.47 6.23
C VAL A 141 -11.93 5.72 6.71
N LYS A 142 -12.30 5.05 7.80
CA LYS A 142 -13.63 5.12 8.40
C LYS A 142 -13.55 4.82 9.89
N ASP A 143 -13.67 5.85 10.71
CA ASP A 143 -13.60 5.73 12.15
C ASP A 143 -14.79 4.95 12.74
N PRO A 144 -14.55 4.18 13.81
CA PRO A 144 -13.26 3.83 14.42
C PRO A 144 -12.64 2.55 13.83
N TYR A 145 -13.13 2.03 12.69
CA TYR A 145 -12.91 0.67 12.23
C TYR A 145 -11.80 0.53 11.17
N ILE A 146 -11.59 1.55 10.31
CA ILE A 146 -10.58 1.47 9.25
C ILE A 146 -9.65 2.66 9.37
N ARG A 147 -8.38 2.39 9.61
CA ARG A 147 -7.31 3.39 9.63
C ARG A 147 -6.19 3.02 8.67
N VAL A 148 -5.42 4.02 8.24
CA VAL A 148 -4.27 3.84 7.36
C VAL A 148 -3.00 4.18 8.10
N LEU A 149 -2.07 3.24 8.13
CA LEU A 149 -0.70 3.45 8.60
C LEU A 149 0.17 3.70 7.36
N TYR A 150 0.32 4.98 7.03
CA TYR A 150 1.01 5.43 5.84
C TYR A 150 2.52 5.47 6.05
N ASN A 151 3.28 4.77 5.20
CA ASN A 151 4.72 4.85 5.22
C ASN A 151 5.20 6.15 4.53
N ARG A 152 5.73 7.10 5.31
CA ARG A 152 6.18 8.42 4.83
C ARG A 152 7.57 8.37 4.22
N ARG A 153 8.53 7.75 4.92
CA ARG A 153 9.93 7.72 4.49
C ARG A 153 10.69 6.51 5.05
N GLY A 154 11.54 5.92 4.19
CA GLY A 154 12.38 4.79 4.57
C GLY A 154 11.56 3.61 5.11
N VAL A 155 12.16 2.84 6.01
CA VAL A 155 11.57 1.60 6.56
C VAL A 155 10.94 1.75 7.95
N SER A 156 10.97 2.94 8.56
CA SER A 156 10.56 3.16 9.96
C SER A 156 9.68 4.39 10.20
N ASP A 157 9.49 5.26 9.21
CA ASP A 157 8.70 6.48 9.39
C ASP A 157 7.27 6.28 8.89
N TYR A 158 6.35 6.09 9.83
CA TYR A 158 4.93 5.88 9.58
C TYR A 158 4.08 6.97 10.22
N ALA A 159 2.93 7.25 9.62
CA ALA A 159 1.88 8.06 10.23
C ALA A 159 0.56 7.28 10.21
N LEU A 160 -0.07 7.14 11.37
CA LEU A 160 -1.41 6.58 11.47
C LEU A 160 -2.43 7.69 11.20
N TYR A 161 -3.29 7.46 10.23
CA TYR A 161 -4.36 8.38 9.84
C TYR A 161 -5.73 7.78 10.13
N ASP A 162 -6.54 8.56 10.82
CA ASP A 162 -7.97 8.49 10.98
C ASP A 162 -8.66 9.51 10.06
N GLU A 163 -9.98 9.69 10.16
CA GLU A 163 -10.72 10.63 9.31
C GLU A 163 -10.23 12.07 9.47
N ASP A 164 -9.97 12.52 10.69
CA ASP A 164 -9.45 13.86 10.97
C ASP A 164 -8.03 14.02 10.41
N GLY A 165 -7.19 13.02 10.55
CA GLY A 165 -5.83 13.03 10.00
C GLY A 165 -5.79 13.09 8.47
N ILE A 166 -6.74 12.46 7.78
CA ILE A 166 -6.86 12.57 6.32
C ILE A 166 -7.36 13.96 5.94
N LEU A 167 -8.37 14.49 6.64
CA LEU A 167 -8.89 15.84 6.41
C LEU A 167 -7.79 16.90 6.58
N ASP A 168 -7.01 16.82 7.66
CA ASP A 168 -5.88 17.74 7.91
C ASP A 168 -4.82 17.66 6.83
N ARG A 169 -4.54 16.44 6.34
CA ARG A 169 -3.50 16.20 5.33
C ARG A 169 -3.88 16.65 3.93
N THR A 170 -5.14 16.45 3.55
CA THR A 170 -5.61 16.59 2.14
C THR A 170 -6.55 17.77 1.93
N GLY A 171 -7.18 18.23 3.00
CA GLY A 171 -8.24 19.25 2.96
C GLY A 171 -9.62 18.68 2.62
N VAL A 172 -9.75 17.35 2.48
CA VAL A 172 -11.02 16.69 2.17
C VAL A 172 -11.22 15.46 3.06
N ALA A 173 -12.48 15.15 3.38
CA ALA A 173 -12.81 13.94 4.11
C ALA A 173 -12.51 12.68 3.28
N PRO A 174 -12.21 11.52 3.91
CA PRO A 174 -11.96 10.26 3.20
C PRO A 174 -13.02 9.89 2.16
N SER A 175 -14.29 10.08 2.48
CA SER A 175 -15.41 9.78 1.57
C SER A 175 -15.44 10.64 0.31
N LEU A 176 -14.76 11.79 0.30
CA LEU A 176 -14.64 12.69 -0.84
C LEU A 176 -13.30 12.54 -1.58
N TYR A 177 -12.41 11.68 -1.06
CA TYR A 177 -11.08 11.49 -1.65
C TYR A 177 -11.10 11.02 -3.11
N PRO A 178 -12.03 10.12 -3.56
CA PRO A 178 -12.11 9.74 -4.98
C PRO A 178 -12.39 10.93 -5.89
N GLN A 179 -13.31 11.83 -5.52
CA GLN A 179 -13.63 13.02 -6.29
C GLN A 179 -12.45 14.00 -6.33
N TYR A 180 -11.79 14.18 -5.17
CA TYR A 180 -10.58 14.97 -5.06
C TYR A 180 -9.45 14.44 -5.96
N ALA A 181 -9.20 13.13 -5.93
CA ALA A 181 -8.20 12.48 -6.77
C ALA A 181 -8.55 12.60 -8.26
N ALA A 182 -9.82 12.44 -8.64
CA ALA A 182 -10.28 12.60 -10.01
C ALA A 182 -10.04 14.02 -10.55
N LEU A 183 -10.26 15.05 -9.73
CA LEU A 183 -9.98 16.45 -10.11
C LEU A 183 -8.48 16.73 -10.21
N ARG A 184 -7.70 16.27 -9.24
CA ARG A 184 -6.26 16.49 -9.18
C ARG A 184 -5.51 15.71 -10.26
N GLY A 185 -6.00 14.52 -10.59
CA GLY A 185 -5.29 13.50 -11.35
C GLY A 185 -4.26 12.75 -10.50
N ASP A 186 -3.69 11.73 -11.10
CA ASP A 186 -2.56 10.98 -10.57
C ASP A 186 -1.52 10.69 -11.66
N PRO A 187 -0.43 11.48 -11.71
CA PRO A 187 0.62 11.23 -12.69
C PRO A 187 1.30 9.86 -12.55
N SER A 188 1.34 9.27 -11.33
CA SER A 188 1.95 7.95 -11.13
C SER A 188 1.16 6.82 -11.79
N ASP A 189 -0.13 7.04 -11.99
CA ASP A 189 -1.05 6.11 -12.65
C ASP A 189 -1.44 6.54 -14.07
N ASN A 190 -0.80 7.61 -14.55
CA ASN A 190 -1.10 8.22 -15.86
C ASN A 190 -2.54 8.77 -15.96
N LEU A 191 -3.06 9.29 -14.86
CA LEU A 191 -4.38 9.92 -14.82
C LEU A 191 -4.24 11.44 -14.85
N PRO A 192 -4.65 12.13 -15.94
CA PRO A 192 -4.33 13.54 -16.16
C PRO A 192 -5.06 14.51 -15.22
N GLY A 193 -6.20 14.11 -14.64
CA GLY A 193 -7.07 15.01 -13.90
C GLY A 193 -7.61 16.17 -14.74
N VAL A 194 -8.00 17.26 -14.06
CA VAL A 194 -8.49 18.47 -14.73
C VAL A 194 -7.35 19.46 -14.93
N PRO A 195 -7.08 19.93 -16.16
CA PRO A 195 -5.99 20.87 -16.43
C PRO A 195 -6.03 22.10 -15.51
N GLY A 196 -4.92 22.41 -14.84
CA GLY A 196 -4.82 23.56 -13.92
C GLY A 196 -5.41 23.35 -12.53
N VAL A 197 -5.95 22.17 -12.22
CA VAL A 197 -6.49 21.81 -10.92
C VAL A 197 -5.47 20.97 -10.16
N GLY A 198 -4.71 21.60 -9.26
CA GLY A 198 -3.83 20.90 -8.30
C GLY A 198 -4.52 20.65 -6.95
N GLU A 199 -3.78 20.07 -5.99
CA GLU A 199 -4.29 19.66 -4.67
C GLU A 199 -5.16 20.72 -3.98
N LYS A 200 -4.65 21.97 -3.87
CA LYS A 200 -5.38 23.06 -3.18
C LYS A 200 -6.67 23.47 -3.88
N THR A 201 -6.67 23.44 -5.22
CA THR A 201 -7.84 23.82 -6.01
C THR A 201 -8.88 22.69 -5.95
N ALA A 202 -8.45 21.45 -6.11
CA ALA A 202 -9.33 20.28 -5.99
C ALA A 202 -10.05 20.26 -4.63
N ALA A 203 -9.32 20.46 -3.52
CA ALA A 203 -9.90 20.49 -2.18
C ALA A 203 -10.89 21.64 -1.93
N LYS A 204 -10.80 22.73 -2.71
CA LYS A 204 -11.77 23.86 -2.60
C LYS A 204 -13.02 23.67 -3.46
N LEU A 205 -12.96 22.79 -4.46
CA LEU A 205 -14.08 22.52 -5.37
C LEU A 205 -15.01 21.42 -4.85
N ILE A 206 -14.57 20.69 -3.84
CA ILE A 206 -15.31 19.63 -3.17
C ILE A 206 -15.79 20.09 -1.79
#